data_6e114a66f84daf3d5bd232ac06625309
#
_entry.id   6e114a66f84daf3d5bd232ac06625309
#
_cell.length_a   1.000
_cell.length_b   1.000
_cell.length_c   1.000
_cell.angle_alpha   90.00
_cell.angle_beta   90.00
_cell.angle_gamma   90.00
#
_symmetry.space_group_name_H-M   'P 1'
#
loop_
_entity.id
_entity.type
_entity.pdbx_description
1 polymer ?
#
loop_
_entity_poly.entity_id
_entity_poly.type
_entity_poly.pdbx_seq_one_letter_code
_entity_poly.pdbx_strand_id
1 'polypeptide(L)'
;SHFGLHVNQGKKVIIGRDCMFSYENELWAGDGHTIFDVKSSKCINRNLTGVFHPKNQLVIGDHVWVGKQAFLIHGTNIGSGSIVGARSVVKGIFPNNCSIAGNPATSVKEDVAWSRDGMTSDINKCGRPEYVVLTSPSHAPISGRRVLVIGGTRFMGVQLVKELVARGNEVTIATRGKTKDDFGMAINRLIMDVSDAESVKAALHGKYFDVIFDNLAYCSVYVNNVLSNIKCGKYIQLSSIASYAVRVPDIKEGHFDPYRLPVEICDTSVGYGRGKRQAEAIAYQHFKEIPVATVRIPYVTKTDRLYYYCKSIVKQQPMNITDVSRGFSFV
;
A
#
# COMPACT_ATOMS: atom_id res chain seq x y z
N SER A 1 18.51 -30.28 6.03
CA SER A 1 17.91 -29.01 6.53
C SER A 1 16.40 -29.17 6.53
N HIS A 2 15.77 -28.99 7.68
CA HIS A 2 14.31 -29.00 7.81
C HIS A 2 13.80 -27.57 7.65
N PHE A 3 12.73 -27.39 6.83
CA PHE A 3 12.00 -26.16 6.68
C PHE A 3 10.51 -26.54 6.69
N GLY A 4 9.79 -26.10 7.71
CA GLY A 4 8.38 -26.37 7.88
C GLY A 4 7.51 -25.25 7.29
N LEU A 5 6.54 -25.61 6.46
CA LEU A 5 5.54 -24.69 5.93
C LEU A 5 4.14 -25.26 6.13
N HIS A 6 3.38 -24.66 7.01
CA HIS A 6 2.00 -25.05 7.34
C HIS A 6 1.04 -23.94 6.95
N VAL A 7 0.13 -24.21 6.00
CA VAL A 7 -0.84 -23.24 5.50
C VAL A 7 -2.24 -23.83 5.63
N ASN A 8 -3.06 -23.27 6.49
CA ASN A 8 -4.44 -23.70 6.66
C ASN A 8 -5.36 -23.07 5.59
N GLN A 9 -6.52 -23.69 5.37
CA GLN A 9 -7.52 -23.17 4.43
C GLN A 9 -7.87 -21.70 4.72
N GLY A 10 -7.90 -20.87 3.69
CA GLY A 10 -8.17 -19.45 3.78
C GLY A 10 -7.02 -18.60 4.32
N LYS A 11 -5.84 -19.18 4.49
CA LYS A 11 -4.60 -18.48 4.87
C LYS A 11 -3.65 -18.37 3.69
N LYS A 12 -2.70 -17.44 3.76
CA LYS A 12 -1.72 -17.19 2.70
C LYS A 12 -0.34 -16.94 3.30
N VAL A 13 0.68 -17.52 2.67
CA VAL A 13 2.10 -17.20 2.92
C VAL A 13 2.64 -16.54 1.67
N ILE A 14 3.29 -15.41 1.85
CA ILE A 14 3.96 -14.65 0.79
C ILE A 14 5.40 -14.49 1.21
N ILE A 15 6.32 -14.92 0.36
CA ILE A 15 7.76 -14.77 0.56
C ILE A 15 8.30 -13.98 -0.62
N GLY A 16 8.98 -12.89 -0.33
CA GLY A 16 9.63 -12.04 -1.31
C GLY A 16 10.86 -12.70 -1.93
N ARG A 17 11.52 -11.97 -2.79
CA ARG A 17 12.70 -12.41 -3.51
C ARG A 17 13.96 -12.31 -2.66
N ASP A 18 14.98 -13.10 -3.01
CA ASP A 18 16.32 -13.02 -2.42
C ASP A 18 16.37 -13.21 -0.90
N CYS A 19 15.37 -13.91 -0.33
CA CYS A 19 15.38 -14.24 1.10
C CYS A 19 16.39 -15.33 1.43
N MET A 20 16.93 -15.31 2.63
CA MET A 20 17.81 -16.33 3.16
C MET A 20 17.22 -16.95 4.43
N PHE A 21 16.94 -18.25 4.37
CA PHE A 21 16.47 -19.01 5.52
C PHE A 21 17.59 -19.90 6.03
N SER A 22 17.87 -19.83 7.33
CA SER A 22 18.76 -20.74 7.99
C SER A 22 18.07 -22.09 8.25
N TYR A 23 18.59 -22.91 9.12
CA TYR A 23 18.08 -24.26 9.35
C TYR A 23 16.88 -24.28 10.29
N GLU A 24 15.98 -25.25 10.10
CA GLU A 24 14.90 -25.59 11.02
C GLU A 24 13.91 -24.44 11.29
N ASN A 25 13.61 -23.66 10.26
CA ASN A 25 12.60 -22.61 10.36
C ASN A 25 11.20 -23.16 10.14
N GLU A 26 10.22 -22.63 10.87
CA GLU A 26 8.81 -22.98 10.79
C GLU A 26 7.95 -21.76 10.45
N LEU A 27 7.16 -21.88 9.38
CA LEU A 27 6.20 -20.87 8.95
C LEU A 27 4.78 -21.42 9.10
N TRP A 28 4.01 -20.86 10.03
CA TRP A 28 2.67 -21.36 10.35
C TRP A 28 1.60 -20.32 10.05
N ALA A 29 0.89 -20.51 8.94
CA ALA A 29 -0.24 -19.68 8.56
C ALA A 29 -1.55 -20.38 8.95
N GLY A 30 -1.87 -20.35 10.25
CA GLY A 30 -3.11 -20.86 10.79
C GLY A 30 -2.97 -21.42 12.20
N ASP A 31 -4.10 -21.63 12.86
CA ASP A 31 -4.16 -22.10 14.25
C ASP A 31 -4.38 -23.63 14.37
N GLY A 32 -4.63 -24.33 13.26
CA GLY A 32 -4.95 -25.76 13.24
C GLY A 32 -6.37 -26.08 13.71
N HIS A 33 -6.79 -25.54 14.82
CA HIS A 33 -8.08 -25.81 15.47
C HIS A 33 -8.97 -24.57 15.57
N THR A 34 -10.26 -24.79 15.77
CA THR A 34 -11.22 -23.71 16.03
C THR A 34 -11.12 -23.23 17.46
N ILE A 35 -11.02 -21.92 17.63
CA ILE A 35 -10.97 -21.26 18.94
C ILE A 35 -12.27 -20.50 19.14
N PHE A 36 -12.89 -20.66 20.31
CA PHE A 36 -14.12 -20.00 20.68
C PHE A 36 -13.88 -19.03 21.84
N ASP A 37 -14.53 -17.87 21.77
CA ASP A 37 -14.72 -17.02 22.92
C ASP A 37 -15.78 -17.65 23.85
N VAL A 38 -15.39 -17.92 25.10
CA VAL A 38 -16.23 -18.66 26.04
C VAL A 38 -17.49 -17.88 26.42
N LYS A 39 -17.40 -16.54 26.50
CA LYS A 39 -18.53 -15.68 26.88
C LYS A 39 -19.59 -15.57 25.81
N SER A 40 -19.15 -15.38 24.58
CA SER A 40 -20.04 -15.18 23.42
C SER A 40 -20.34 -16.47 22.65
N SER A 41 -19.67 -17.56 22.95
CA SER A 41 -19.70 -18.84 22.22
C SER A 41 -19.40 -18.69 20.71
N LYS A 42 -18.74 -17.61 20.32
CA LYS A 42 -18.40 -17.33 18.91
C LYS A 42 -17.01 -17.82 18.57
N CYS A 43 -16.89 -18.39 17.38
CA CYS A 43 -15.58 -18.70 16.81
C CYS A 43 -14.80 -17.40 16.54
N ILE A 44 -13.56 -17.28 17.05
CA ILE A 44 -12.76 -16.06 16.99
C ILE A 44 -11.60 -16.13 16.01
N ASN A 45 -11.26 -17.32 15.48
CA ASN A 45 -10.12 -17.50 14.59
C ASN A 45 -10.50 -17.92 13.15
N ARG A 46 -11.76 -18.22 12.86
CA ARG A 46 -12.22 -18.61 11.51
C ARG A 46 -13.04 -17.54 10.79
N ASN A 47 -13.61 -16.57 11.52
CA ASN A 47 -14.53 -15.55 10.95
C ASN A 47 -13.84 -14.31 10.41
N LEU A 48 -12.53 -14.37 10.15
CA LEU A 48 -11.83 -13.31 9.46
C LEU A 48 -12.18 -13.40 7.98
N THR A 49 -13.11 -12.56 7.55
CA THR A 49 -13.57 -12.53 6.15
C THR A 49 -12.47 -12.09 5.21
N GLY A 50 -12.18 -12.95 4.23
CA GLY A 50 -11.30 -12.68 3.11
C GLY A 50 -9.84 -13.10 3.31
N VAL A 51 -9.28 -13.70 2.27
CA VAL A 51 -7.87 -14.14 2.20
C VAL A 51 -6.89 -12.98 2.39
N PHE A 52 -7.33 -11.76 2.10
CA PHE A 52 -6.51 -10.54 2.21
C PHE A 52 -6.55 -9.88 3.61
N HIS A 53 -7.26 -10.45 4.57
CA HIS A 53 -7.22 -9.90 5.94
C HIS A 53 -5.80 -10.06 6.50
N PRO A 54 -5.17 -9.02 7.08
CA PRO A 54 -3.77 -9.07 7.56
C PRO A 54 -3.48 -10.23 8.51
N LYS A 55 -4.44 -10.58 9.38
CA LYS A 55 -4.33 -11.73 10.29
C LYS A 55 -4.41 -13.09 9.58
N ASN A 56 -4.79 -13.15 8.30
CA ASN A 56 -4.83 -14.37 7.50
C ASN A 56 -3.56 -14.60 6.69
N GLN A 57 -2.62 -13.67 6.74
CA GLN A 57 -1.41 -13.71 5.94
C GLN A 57 -0.17 -13.81 6.83
N LEU A 58 0.85 -14.43 6.30
CA LEU A 58 2.22 -14.34 6.73
C LEU A 58 3.00 -13.80 5.55
N VAL A 59 3.57 -12.60 5.70
CA VAL A 59 4.25 -11.88 4.63
C VAL A 59 5.70 -11.66 5.03
N ILE A 60 6.61 -12.04 4.15
CA ILE A 60 8.05 -11.78 4.27
C ILE A 60 8.44 -10.99 3.03
N GLY A 61 9.00 -9.80 3.22
CA GLY A 61 9.46 -8.92 2.16
C GLY A 61 10.66 -9.49 1.39
N ASP A 62 11.21 -8.69 0.49
CA ASP A 62 12.40 -9.05 -0.27
C ASP A 62 13.67 -8.96 0.62
N HIS A 63 14.67 -9.78 0.33
CA HIS A 63 15.98 -9.74 0.99
C HIS A 63 15.90 -9.82 2.53
N VAL A 64 15.10 -10.75 3.05
CA VAL A 64 14.98 -11.00 4.48
C VAL A 64 15.85 -12.18 4.87
N TRP A 65 16.66 -12.00 5.92
CA TRP A 65 17.42 -13.08 6.53
C TRP A 65 16.69 -13.64 7.75
N VAL A 66 16.34 -14.92 7.71
CA VAL A 66 15.70 -15.63 8.81
C VAL A 66 16.71 -16.58 9.47
N GLY A 67 17.05 -16.27 10.72
CA GLY A 67 17.98 -17.04 11.53
C GLY A 67 17.47 -18.44 11.86
N LYS A 68 18.36 -19.29 12.37
CA LYS A 68 18.08 -20.70 12.69
C LYS A 68 16.91 -20.84 13.68
N GLN A 69 16.00 -21.81 13.44
CA GLN A 69 14.91 -22.16 14.34
C GLN A 69 13.93 -21.01 14.65
N ALA A 70 13.80 -20.05 13.74
CA ALA A 70 12.78 -19.03 13.89
C ALA A 70 11.39 -19.61 13.57
N PHE A 71 10.39 -19.20 14.35
CA PHE A 71 9.01 -19.62 14.23
C PHE A 71 8.14 -18.41 13.86
N LEU A 72 7.63 -18.37 12.64
CA LEU A 72 6.84 -17.28 12.12
C LEU A 72 5.39 -17.71 12.01
N ILE A 73 4.46 -16.94 12.60
CA ILE A 73 3.04 -17.29 12.62
C ILE A 73 2.19 -16.29 11.84
N HIS A 74 0.99 -16.68 11.46
CA HIS A 74 0.05 -15.84 10.72
C HIS A 74 -0.19 -14.49 11.42
N GLY A 75 -0.40 -13.45 10.63
CA GLY A 75 -0.44 -12.07 11.12
C GLY A 75 0.95 -11.43 11.21
N THR A 76 1.99 -12.13 10.77
CA THR A 76 3.33 -11.59 10.61
C THR A 76 3.47 -10.90 9.26
N ASN A 77 4.04 -9.69 9.28
CA ASN A 77 4.47 -8.95 8.09
C ASN A 77 5.86 -8.38 8.36
N ILE A 78 6.86 -8.88 7.66
CA ILE A 78 8.26 -8.46 7.78
C ILE A 78 8.64 -7.65 6.56
N GLY A 79 9.08 -6.42 6.79
CA GLY A 79 9.56 -5.53 5.73
C GLY A 79 10.87 -6.03 5.09
N SER A 80 11.12 -5.57 3.86
CA SER A 80 12.30 -5.93 3.07
C SER A 80 13.60 -5.52 3.77
N GLY A 81 14.70 -6.25 3.50
CA GLY A 81 16.02 -5.98 4.05
C GLY A 81 16.20 -6.31 5.53
N SER A 82 15.19 -6.91 6.17
CA SER A 82 15.18 -7.17 7.60
C SER A 82 15.87 -8.49 7.99
N ILE A 83 16.17 -8.61 9.27
CA ILE A 83 16.82 -9.79 9.87
C ILE A 83 15.93 -10.33 10.98
N VAL A 84 15.64 -11.61 10.95
CA VAL A 84 15.00 -12.33 12.07
C VAL A 84 16.06 -13.12 12.82
N GLY A 85 16.21 -12.83 14.10
CA GLY A 85 17.15 -13.52 14.98
C GLY A 85 16.80 -14.99 15.15
N ALA A 86 17.80 -15.81 15.43
CA ALA A 86 17.60 -17.24 15.68
C ALA A 86 16.65 -17.47 16.87
N ARG A 87 15.83 -18.53 16.78
CA ARG A 87 14.86 -18.95 17.82
C ARG A 87 13.81 -17.90 18.20
N SER A 88 13.57 -16.93 17.34
CA SER A 88 12.52 -15.92 17.55
C SER A 88 11.14 -16.49 17.24
N VAL A 89 10.14 -16.11 18.04
CA VAL A 89 8.72 -16.38 17.77
C VAL A 89 8.07 -15.09 17.27
N VAL A 90 7.83 -15.02 15.96
CA VAL A 90 7.52 -13.78 15.26
C VAL A 90 6.03 -13.66 14.97
N LYS A 91 5.42 -12.60 15.47
CA LYS A 91 4.04 -12.19 15.17
C LYS A 91 3.95 -10.67 15.24
N GLY A 92 3.45 -10.05 14.18
CA GLY A 92 3.28 -8.60 14.13
C GLY A 92 3.75 -8.01 12.82
N ILE A 93 3.75 -6.68 12.76
CA ILE A 93 4.17 -5.90 11.58
C ILE A 93 5.50 -5.24 11.93
N PHE A 94 6.50 -5.51 11.11
CA PHE A 94 7.86 -5.01 11.26
C PHE A 94 8.25 -4.17 10.03
N PRO A 95 8.89 -3.02 10.22
CA PRO A 95 9.29 -2.16 9.11
C PRO A 95 10.38 -2.80 8.25
N ASN A 96 10.74 -2.13 7.15
CA ASN A 96 11.93 -2.49 6.38
C ASN A 96 13.19 -2.27 7.21
N ASN A 97 14.26 -3.00 6.87
CA ASN A 97 15.60 -2.79 7.42
C ASN A 97 15.66 -2.82 8.95
N CYS A 98 14.94 -3.73 9.59
CA CYS A 98 14.99 -3.91 11.03
C CYS A 98 15.51 -5.29 11.44
N SER A 99 16.12 -5.35 12.63
CA SER A 99 16.46 -6.60 13.30
C SER A 99 15.36 -6.97 14.29
N ILE A 100 14.84 -8.18 14.16
CA ILE A 100 13.67 -8.69 14.89
C ILE A 100 14.16 -9.87 15.73
N ALA A 101 13.95 -9.85 17.03
CA ALA A 101 14.37 -10.95 17.88
C ALA A 101 13.49 -11.11 19.13
N GLY A 102 13.51 -12.30 19.71
CA GLY A 102 12.86 -12.61 20.98
C GLY A 102 11.65 -13.53 20.87
N ASN A 103 11.04 -13.83 22.03
CA ASN A 103 9.79 -14.58 22.16
C ASN A 103 8.92 -13.95 23.27
N PRO A 104 7.87 -13.17 22.93
CA PRO A 104 7.50 -12.74 21.56
C PRO A 104 8.56 -11.82 20.96
N ALA A 105 8.73 -11.90 19.62
CA ALA A 105 9.73 -11.11 18.93
C ALA A 105 9.31 -9.63 18.79
N THR A 106 10.29 -8.75 19.00
CA THR A 106 10.15 -7.30 18.81
C THR A 106 11.22 -6.76 17.87
N SER A 107 11.05 -5.55 17.35
CA SER A 107 12.14 -4.85 16.68
C SER A 107 13.19 -4.43 17.71
N VAL A 108 14.41 -4.98 17.60
CA VAL A 108 15.51 -4.70 18.53
C VAL A 108 16.48 -3.66 17.97
N LYS A 109 16.46 -3.44 16.66
CA LYS A 109 17.26 -2.44 15.98
C LYS A 109 16.62 -2.06 14.65
N GLU A 110 16.61 -0.78 14.34
CA GLU A 110 16.17 -0.22 13.07
C GLU A 110 17.37 0.21 12.21
N ASP A 111 17.13 0.48 10.94
CA ASP A 111 18.11 0.94 9.96
C ASP A 111 19.32 0.00 9.83
N VAL A 112 19.05 -1.31 9.82
CA VAL A 112 20.05 -2.34 9.59
C VAL A 112 20.00 -2.85 8.16
N ALA A 113 21.13 -3.25 7.64
CA ALA A 113 21.25 -3.97 6.38
C ALA A 113 22.15 -5.19 6.58
N TRP A 114 21.96 -6.21 5.74
CA TRP A 114 22.77 -7.42 5.79
C TRP A 114 23.25 -7.82 4.40
N SER A 115 24.35 -8.56 4.35
CA SER A 115 24.91 -9.09 3.11
C SER A 115 25.06 -10.60 3.18
N ARG A 116 24.87 -11.28 2.07
CA ARG A 116 25.23 -12.71 1.93
C ARG A 116 26.75 -12.93 2.05
N ASP A 117 27.52 -11.95 1.66
CA ASP A 117 28.96 -11.93 1.86
C ASP A 117 29.26 -11.50 3.31
N GLY A 118 29.55 -12.49 4.15
CA GLY A 118 29.86 -12.27 5.57
C GLY A 118 31.15 -11.49 5.84
N MET A 119 31.94 -11.16 4.80
CA MET A 119 33.22 -10.48 4.92
C MET A 119 33.19 -9.05 4.38
N THR A 120 32.09 -8.61 3.79
CA THR A 120 32.01 -7.26 3.21
C THR A 120 31.87 -6.19 4.28
N SER A 121 32.62 -5.09 4.13
CA SER A 121 32.40 -3.84 4.86
C SER A 121 31.69 -2.77 4.00
N ASP A 122 31.33 -3.11 2.77
CA ASP A 122 30.70 -2.20 1.82
C ASP A 122 29.17 -2.40 1.85
N ILE A 123 28.45 -1.38 2.29
CA ILE A 123 26.99 -1.38 2.35
C ILE A 123 26.34 -1.58 0.98
N ASN A 124 26.99 -1.17 -0.10
CA ASN A 124 26.48 -1.35 -1.46
C ASN A 124 26.41 -2.83 -1.89
N LYS A 125 27.07 -3.71 -1.15
CA LYS A 125 26.99 -5.16 -1.31
C LYS A 125 25.92 -5.83 -0.44
N CYS A 126 25.14 -5.05 0.31
CA CYS A 126 24.05 -5.55 1.15
C CYS A 126 22.74 -5.75 0.36
N GLY A 127 22.84 -6.38 -0.80
CA GLY A 127 21.70 -6.60 -1.69
C GLY A 127 21.55 -5.46 -2.71
N ARG A 128 20.36 -5.35 -3.28
CA ARG A 128 20.07 -4.27 -4.24
C ARG A 128 19.87 -2.95 -3.50
N PRO A 129 20.21 -1.80 -4.10
CA PRO A 129 20.02 -0.50 -3.45
C PRO A 129 18.58 -0.26 -2.94
N GLU A 130 17.57 -0.85 -3.60
CA GLU A 130 16.18 -0.78 -3.18
C GLU A 130 15.87 -1.51 -1.87
N TYR A 131 16.77 -2.36 -1.37
CA TYR A 131 16.62 -3.05 -0.08
C TYR A 131 17.33 -2.32 1.07
N VAL A 132 18.19 -1.37 0.74
CA VAL A 132 18.81 -0.47 1.73
C VAL A 132 17.95 0.80 1.79
N VAL A 133 16.72 0.65 2.21
CA VAL A 133 15.84 1.78 2.49
C VAL A 133 16.09 2.19 3.93
N LEU A 134 16.85 3.24 4.14
CA LEU A 134 16.96 3.83 5.47
C LEU A 134 15.55 4.13 5.96
N THR A 135 15.14 3.49 7.05
CA THR A 135 13.94 3.89 7.76
C THR A 135 14.25 5.23 8.38
N SER A 136 13.90 6.30 7.66
CA SER A 136 13.97 7.63 8.28
C SER A 136 13.13 7.62 9.55
N PRO A 137 13.56 8.23 10.64
CA PRO A 137 12.77 8.37 11.87
C PRO A 137 11.39 9.00 11.67
N SER A 138 11.13 9.52 10.48
CA SER A 138 9.83 10.04 10.04
C SER A 138 8.78 8.98 9.69
N HIS A 139 9.06 7.68 9.82
CA HIS A 139 8.07 6.61 9.64
C HIS A 139 7.32 6.26 10.93
N ALA A 140 7.38 7.13 11.94
CA ALA A 140 6.36 7.10 12.97
C ALA A 140 4.99 7.08 12.27
N PRO A 141 4.08 6.18 12.66
CA PRO A 141 2.75 6.13 12.06
C PRO A 141 2.19 7.55 12.03
N ILE A 142 1.61 7.93 10.89
CA ILE A 142 1.01 9.27 10.75
C ILE A 142 -0.04 9.38 11.85
N SER A 143 0.29 10.13 12.90
CA SER A 143 -0.57 10.35 14.06
C SER A 143 -0.47 11.82 14.49
N GLY A 144 -1.58 12.38 14.99
CA GLY A 144 -1.64 13.78 15.41
C GLY A 144 -1.42 14.78 14.28
N ARG A 145 -1.57 14.37 13.01
CA ARG A 145 -1.35 15.21 11.83
C ARG A 145 -2.67 15.68 11.24
N ARG A 146 -2.64 16.87 10.63
CA ARG A 146 -3.74 17.35 9.79
C ARG A 146 -3.64 16.72 8.43
N VAL A 147 -4.56 15.84 8.10
CA VAL A 147 -4.54 15.05 6.87
C VAL A 147 -5.74 15.40 6.00
N LEU A 148 -5.49 15.73 4.73
CA LEU A 148 -6.52 15.86 3.71
C LEU A 148 -6.59 14.58 2.88
N VAL A 149 -7.81 14.04 2.73
CA VAL A 149 -8.06 12.91 1.81
C VAL A 149 -9.02 13.40 0.71
N ILE A 150 -8.51 13.55 -0.48
CA ILE A 150 -9.32 13.89 -1.67
C ILE A 150 -9.92 12.60 -2.22
N GLY A 151 -11.26 12.50 -2.26
CA GLY A 151 -11.96 11.27 -2.70
C GLY A 151 -12.04 10.18 -1.64
N GLY A 152 -12.32 10.51 -0.39
CA GLY A 152 -12.34 9.59 0.77
C GLY A 152 -13.57 8.69 0.91
N THR A 153 -14.66 8.90 0.15
CA THR A 153 -15.97 8.26 0.40
C THR A 153 -16.25 6.99 -0.39
N ARG A 154 -15.32 6.50 -1.19
CA ARG A 154 -15.47 5.28 -2.00
C ARG A 154 -14.21 4.41 -1.98
N PHE A 155 -14.41 3.11 -2.18
CA PHE A 155 -13.34 2.10 -2.34
C PHE A 155 -12.26 2.19 -1.24
N MET A 156 -11.01 2.27 -1.66
CA MET A 156 -9.86 2.36 -0.75
C MET A 156 -9.85 3.63 0.11
N GLY A 157 -10.47 4.71 -0.38
CA GLY A 157 -10.58 5.96 0.37
C GLY A 157 -11.29 5.79 1.70
N VAL A 158 -12.32 4.93 1.77
CA VAL A 158 -13.04 4.63 3.02
C VAL A 158 -12.12 3.98 4.05
N GLN A 159 -11.34 2.99 3.64
CA GLN A 159 -10.42 2.30 4.55
C GLN A 159 -9.27 3.22 4.98
N LEU A 160 -8.74 4.02 4.05
CA LEU A 160 -7.72 5.01 4.36
C LEU A 160 -8.20 6.01 5.42
N VAL A 161 -9.41 6.57 5.26
CA VAL A 161 -9.98 7.50 6.23
C VAL A 161 -10.15 6.84 7.61
N LYS A 162 -10.73 5.63 7.66
CA LYS A 162 -10.92 4.88 8.91
C LYS A 162 -9.60 4.62 9.62
N GLU A 163 -8.58 4.22 8.88
CA GLU A 163 -7.24 3.95 9.44
C GLU A 163 -6.56 5.23 9.95
N LEU A 164 -6.67 6.33 9.20
CA LEU A 164 -6.10 7.61 9.62
C LEU A 164 -6.75 8.15 10.89
N VAL A 165 -8.08 8.04 11.00
CA VAL A 165 -8.82 8.42 12.21
C VAL A 165 -8.44 7.53 13.39
N ALA A 166 -8.37 6.20 13.19
CA ALA A 166 -7.98 5.26 14.22
C ALA A 166 -6.56 5.50 14.77
N ARG A 167 -5.69 6.10 13.96
CA ARG A 167 -4.33 6.53 14.36
C ARG A 167 -4.28 7.90 15.01
N GLY A 168 -5.42 8.54 15.29
CA GLY A 168 -5.48 9.81 15.99
C GLY A 168 -5.11 11.03 15.15
N ASN A 169 -5.31 10.97 13.83
CA ASN A 169 -5.12 12.14 12.97
C ASN A 169 -6.36 13.01 12.91
N GLU A 170 -6.15 14.31 12.70
CA GLU A 170 -7.21 15.24 12.31
C GLU A 170 -7.47 15.08 10.80
N VAL A 171 -8.51 14.33 10.46
CA VAL A 171 -8.81 14.00 9.07
C VAL A 171 -9.86 14.94 8.49
N THR A 172 -9.55 15.51 7.33
CA THR A 172 -10.48 16.23 6.46
C THR A 172 -10.66 15.44 5.17
N ILE A 173 -11.90 15.22 4.77
CA ILE A 173 -12.18 14.67 3.41
C ILE A 173 -12.65 15.81 2.49
N ALA A 174 -12.19 15.78 1.23
CA ALA A 174 -12.67 16.67 0.19
C ALA A 174 -13.41 15.85 -0.89
N THR A 175 -14.68 16.16 -1.08
CA THR A 175 -15.57 15.42 -2.00
C THR A 175 -16.64 16.34 -2.55
N ARG A 176 -17.35 15.91 -3.61
CA ARG A 176 -18.49 16.64 -4.16
C ARG A 176 -19.76 16.60 -3.29
N GLY A 177 -19.74 15.96 -2.13
CA GLY A 177 -20.90 15.83 -1.25
C GLY A 177 -22.02 14.91 -1.75
N LYS A 178 -21.86 14.25 -2.91
CA LYS A 178 -22.91 13.41 -3.54
C LYS A 178 -23.04 12.01 -2.92
N THR A 179 -22.06 11.56 -2.16
CA THR A 179 -22.04 10.23 -1.52
C THR A 179 -22.07 10.42 0.00
N LYS A 180 -23.07 9.83 0.66
CA LYS A 180 -23.11 9.76 2.11
C LYS A 180 -21.97 8.90 2.62
N ASP A 181 -21.35 9.31 3.69
CA ASP A 181 -20.33 8.56 4.42
C ASP A 181 -20.83 8.18 5.82
N ASP A 182 -20.17 7.24 6.46
CA ASP A 182 -20.46 6.70 7.79
C ASP A 182 -19.38 7.09 8.84
N PHE A 183 -18.56 8.10 8.55
CA PHE A 183 -17.47 8.49 9.44
C PHE A 183 -17.91 9.30 10.67
N GLY A 184 -19.17 9.69 10.74
CA GLY A 184 -19.72 10.46 11.87
C GLY A 184 -19.10 11.85 11.99
N MET A 185 -18.95 12.32 13.23
CA MET A 185 -18.35 13.64 13.55
C MET A 185 -16.82 13.59 13.69
N ALA A 186 -16.22 12.44 13.53
CA ALA A 186 -14.78 12.25 13.72
C ALA A 186 -13.91 12.88 12.62
N ILE A 187 -14.51 13.45 11.57
CA ILE A 187 -13.80 14.03 10.44
C ILE A 187 -14.38 15.37 10.00
N ASN A 188 -13.51 16.21 9.44
CA ASN A 188 -13.92 17.43 8.76
C ASN A 188 -14.28 17.16 7.29
N ARG A 189 -15.14 17.99 6.71
CA ARG A 189 -15.60 17.82 5.32
C ARG A 189 -15.49 19.11 4.54
N LEU A 190 -14.92 19.02 3.33
CA LEU A 190 -14.90 20.10 2.34
C LEU A 190 -15.68 19.65 1.11
N ILE A 191 -16.54 20.52 0.63
CA ILE A 191 -17.22 20.31 -0.66
C ILE A 191 -16.33 20.87 -1.76
N MET A 192 -15.90 19.99 -2.68
CA MET A 192 -14.94 20.33 -3.70
C MET A 192 -15.11 19.42 -4.92
N ASP A 193 -15.10 19.99 -6.11
CA ASP A 193 -14.94 19.25 -7.37
C ASP A 193 -13.55 19.52 -7.94
N VAL A 194 -12.71 18.50 -8.02
CA VAL A 194 -11.32 18.62 -8.50
C VAL A 194 -11.21 19.04 -9.97
N SER A 195 -12.29 18.85 -10.75
CA SER A 195 -12.35 19.26 -12.16
C SER A 195 -12.65 20.75 -12.34
N ASP A 196 -13.10 21.43 -11.31
CA ASP A 196 -13.45 22.84 -11.30
C ASP A 196 -12.43 23.65 -10.46
N ALA A 197 -11.63 24.45 -11.14
CA ALA A 197 -10.56 25.24 -10.52
C ALA A 197 -11.09 26.22 -9.43
N GLU A 198 -12.25 26.86 -9.67
CA GLU A 198 -12.82 27.80 -8.71
C GLU A 198 -13.38 27.06 -7.48
N SER A 199 -13.98 25.89 -7.67
CA SER A 199 -14.40 25.01 -6.59
C SER A 199 -13.21 24.59 -5.70
N VAL A 200 -12.10 24.20 -6.34
CA VAL A 200 -10.86 23.82 -5.62
C VAL A 200 -10.29 25.01 -4.86
N LYS A 201 -10.18 26.16 -5.52
CA LYS A 201 -9.69 27.41 -4.91
C LYS A 201 -10.52 27.83 -3.70
N ALA A 202 -11.85 27.82 -3.84
CA ALA A 202 -12.76 28.17 -2.73
C ALA A 202 -12.59 27.22 -1.53
N ALA A 203 -12.37 25.92 -1.78
CA ALA A 203 -12.23 24.91 -0.74
C ALA A 203 -10.85 24.91 -0.05
N LEU A 204 -9.76 25.15 -0.80
CA LEU A 204 -8.40 24.88 -0.35
C LEU A 204 -7.53 26.13 -0.12
N HIS A 205 -7.87 27.28 -0.72
CA HIS A 205 -7.03 28.47 -0.66
C HIS A 205 -6.73 28.90 0.78
N GLY A 206 -5.47 29.15 1.06
CA GLY A 206 -4.98 29.54 2.39
C GLY A 206 -4.93 28.44 3.44
N LYS A 207 -5.31 27.22 3.12
CA LYS A 207 -5.21 26.07 4.03
C LYS A 207 -3.85 25.41 3.94
N TYR A 208 -3.51 24.71 5.02
CA TYR A 208 -2.31 23.87 5.09
C TYR A 208 -2.66 22.51 5.70
N PHE A 209 -2.10 21.45 5.12
CA PHE A 209 -2.16 20.11 5.68
C PHE A 209 -0.76 19.50 5.75
N ASP A 210 -0.51 18.71 6.78
CA ASP A 210 0.77 18.02 6.92
C ASP A 210 0.94 16.96 5.83
N VAL A 211 -0.18 16.29 5.48
CA VAL A 211 -0.20 15.27 4.42
C VAL A 211 -1.49 15.39 3.61
N ILE A 212 -1.36 15.28 2.29
CA ILE A 212 -2.51 15.15 1.37
C ILE A 212 -2.46 13.76 0.72
N PHE A 213 -3.53 13.00 0.83
CA PHE A 213 -3.77 11.81 0.01
C PHE A 213 -4.75 12.15 -1.10
N ASP A 214 -4.31 12.09 -2.36
CA ASP A 214 -5.14 12.36 -3.52
C ASP A 214 -5.50 11.07 -4.26
N ASN A 215 -6.73 10.60 -4.02
CA ASN A 215 -7.28 9.44 -4.72
C ASN A 215 -7.89 9.81 -6.08
N LEU A 216 -7.99 11.10 -6.41
CA LEU A 216 -8.61 11.62 -7.63
C LEU A 216 -7.60 12.24 -8.61
N ALA A 217 -6.31 12.04 -8.43
CA ALA A 217 -5.25 12.48 -9.34
C ALA A 217 -5.34 11.76 -10.70
N TYR A 218 -6.41 11.98 -11.48
CA TYR A 218 -6.64 11.27 -12.74
C TYR A 218 -5.94 11.91 -13.95
N CYS A 219 -5.63 13.21 -13.88
CA CYS A 219 -5.01 13.97 -14.96
C CYS A 219 -4.27 15.18 -14.42
N SER A 220 -3.47 15.84 -15.26
CA SER A 220 -2.66 16.98 -14.84
C SER A 220 -3.49 18.19 -14.42
N VAL A 221 -4.64 18.44 -15.04
CA VAL A 221 -5.55 19.51 -14.63
C VAL A 221 -5.98 19.35 -13.18
N TYR A 222 -6.37 18.14 -12.75
CA TYR A 222 -6.83 17.92 -11.36
C TYR A 222 -5.72 18.15 -10.34
N VAL A 223 -4.53 17.64 -10.60
CA VAL A 223 -3.37 17.83 -9.76
C VAL A 223 -2.95 19.30 -9.69
N ASN A 224 -2.94 19.98 -10.84
CA ASN A 224 -2.64 21.40 -10.92
C ASN A 224 -3.64 22.25 -10.12
N ASN A 225 -4.93 22.00 -10.27
CA ASN A 225 -5.97 22.70 -9.51
C ASN A 225 -5.74 22.55 -8.00
N VAL A 226 -5.40 21.36 -7.53
CA VAL A 226 -5.15 21.11 -6.12
C VAL A 226 -3.87 21.80 -5.65
N LEU A 227 -2.73 21.49 -6.26
CA LEU A 227 -1.43 21.91 -5.76
C LEU A 227 -1.16 23.42 -5.92
N SER A 228 -1.79 24.08 -6.88
CA SER A 228 -1.72 25.54 -7.03
C SER A 228 -2.48 26.30 -5.93
N ASN A 229 -3.38 25.65 -5.20
CA ASN A 229 -4.25 26.32 -4.24
C ASN A 229 -4.02 25.93 -2.77
N ILE A 230 -3.02 25.09 -2.49
CA ILE A 230 -2.77 24.59 -1.13
C ILE A 230 -1.28 24.51 -0.82
N LYS A 231 -0.95 24.62 0.46
CA LYS A 231 0.38 24.27 1.00
C LYS A 231 0.28 22.97 1.78
N CYS A 232 1.28 22.10 1.63
CA CYS A 232 1.32 20.85 2.38
C CYS A 232 2.76 20.40 2.66
N GLY A 233 2.92 19.63 3.74
CA GLY A 233 4.20 19.00 4.08
C GLY A 233 4.55 17.82 3.18
N LYS A 234 3.53 17.09 2.68
CA LYS A 234 3.70 15.95 1.74
C LYS A 234 2.44 15.74 0.92
N TYR A 235 2.62 15.49 -0.37
CA TYR A 235 1.54 15.10 -1.27
C TYR A 235 1.72 13.66 -1.72
N ILE A 236 0.71 12.83 -1.53
CA ILE A 236 0.69 11.42 -1.91
C ILE A 236 -0.43 11.21 -2.91
N GLN A 237 -0.09 10.93 -4.16
CA GLN A 237 -1.08 10.67 -5.19
C GLN A 237 -1.26 9.19 -5.46
N LEU A 238 -2.52 8.80 -5.62
CA LEU A 238 -2.88 7.47 -6.06
C LEU A 238 -2.81 7.40 -7.58
N SER A 239 -1.84 6.65 -8.08
CA SER A 239 -1.68 6.36 -9.50
C SER A 239 -2.06 4.90 -9.80
N SER A 240 -1.61 4.39 -10.92
CA SER A 240 -1.95 3.05 -11.41
C SER A 240 -0.79 2.47 -12.20
N ILE A 241 -0.72 1.14 -12.27
CA ILE A 241 0.16 0.44 -13.20
C ILE A 241 -0.12 0.82 -14.67
N ALA A 242 -1.30 1.39 -14.97
CA ALA A 242 -1.59 1.94 -16.30
C ALA A 242 -0.71 3.13 -16.70
N SER A 243 0.03 3.73 -15.75
CA SER A 243 1.06 4.74 -16.05
C SER A 243 2.30 4.13 -16.71
N TYR A 244 2.57 2.83 -16.54
CA TYR A 244 3.60 2.14 -17.30
C TYR A 244 3.10 1.88 -18.72
N ALA A 245 3.58 2.60 -19.70
CA ALA A 245 3.18 2.44 -21.11
C ALA A 245 3.80 1.20 -21.78
N VAL A 246 4.36 0.28 -21.01
CA VAL A 246 5.05 -0.92 -21.49
C VAL A 246 4.27 -2.20 -21.16
N ARG A 247 4.37 -3.18 -22.05
CA ARG A 247 3.81 -4.52 -21.86
C ARG A 247 4.98 -5.50 -21.67
N VAL A 248 5.47 -5.61 -20.45
CA VAL A 248 6.54 -6.54 -20.11
C VAL A 248 6.08 -7.41 -18.93
N PRO A 249 6.52 -8.68 -18.86
CA PRO A 249 6.13 -9.59 -17.77
C PRO A 249 6.54 -9.09 -16.38
N ASP A 250 7.66 -8.38 -16.28
CA ASP A 250 8.21 -7.88 -15.02
C ASP A 250 8.29 -6.34 -15.06
N ILE A 251 7.19 -5.68 -14.70
CA ILE A 251 7.12 -4.23 -14.62
C ILE A 251 7.89 -3.76 -13.40
N LYS A 252 8.91 -2.92 -13.63
CA LYS A 252 9.70 -2.25 -12.60
C LYS A 252 9.32 -0.77 -12.51
N GLU A 253 9.52 -0.19 -11.35
CA GLU A 253 9.20 1.22 -11.10
C GLU A 253 9.90 2.16 -12.08
N GLY A 254 11.15 1.87 -12.46
CA GLY A 254 11.93 2.64 -13.44
C GLY A 254 11.45 2.55 -14.89
N HIS A 255 10.44 1.72 -15.23
CA HIS A 255 9.87 1.70 -16.58
C HIS A 255 9.04 2.93 -16.91
N PHE A 256 8.72 3.77 -15.93
CA PHE A 256 8.16 5.09 -16.14
C PHE A 256 8.78 6.10 -15.18
N ASP A 257 9.47 7.08 -15.75
CA ASP A 257 10.09 8.19 -15.03
C ASP A 257 9.26 9.47 -15.28
N PRO A 258 8.54 9.97 -14.28
CA PRO A 258 7.72 11.17 -14.42
C PRO A 258 8.54 12.45 -14.63
N TYR A 259 9.83 12.46 -14.30
CA TYR A 259 10.71 13.61 -14.54
C TYR A 259 11.11 13.78 -16.00
N ARG A 260 11.04 12.70 -16.80
CA ARG A 260 11.41 12.71 -18.22
C ARG A 260 10.24 12.90 -19.17
N LEU A 261 9.01 12.78 -18.68
CA LEU A 261 7.83 12.98 -19.50
C LEU A 261 7.56 14.49 -19.66
N PRO A 262 7.50 15.05 -20.89
CA PRO A 262 7.05 16.42 -21.07
C PRO A 262 5.68 16.65 -20.45
N VAL A 263 5.55 17.69 -19.62
CA VAL A 263 4.30 18.01 -18.95
C VAL A 263 3.30 18.62 -19.93
N GLU A 264 2.14 18.00 -20.01
CA GLU A 264 0.98 18.51 -20.76
C GLU A 264 -0.16 18.77 -19.81
N ILE A 265 -0.82 19.89 -19.93
CA ILE A 265 -2.05 20.18 -19.21
C ILE A 265 -3.20 19.49 -19.96
N CYS A 266 -3.73 18.45 -19.38
CA CYS A 266 -4.80 17.64 -19.99
C CYS A 266 -5.84 17.24 -18.94
N ASP A 267 -7.06 17.07 -19.39
CA ASP A 267 -8.16 16.51 -18.61
C ASP A 267 -8.30 14.99 -18.79
N THR A 268 -9.38 14.42 -18.33
CA THR A 268 -9.62 12.97 -18.39
C THR A 268 -9.96 12.44 -19.78
N SER A 269 -10.17 13.30 -20.78
CA SER A 269 -10.49 12.91 -22.16
C SER A 269 -9.34 12.21 -22.89
N VAL A 270 -8.10 12.47 -22.46
CA VAL A 270 -6.89 11.85 -23.05
C VAL A 270 -6.73 10.36 -22.76
N GLY A 271 -7.66 9.78 -22.02
CA GLY A 271 -7.63 8.38 -21.58
C GLY A 271 -6.85 8.15 -20.28
N TYR A 272 -7.23 7.10 -19.56
CA TYR A 272 -6.83 6.89 -18.17
C TYR A 272 -5.31 6.79 -17.97
N GLY A 273 -4.61 5.97 -18.76
CA GLY A 273 -3.16 5.78 -18.60
C GLY A 273 -2.35 7.03 -18.92
N ARG A 274 -2.71 7.79 -19.98
CA ARG A 274 -2.06 9.06 -20.31
C ARG A 274 -2.34 10.11 -19.25
N GLY A 275 -3.60 10.21 -18.79
CA GLY A 275 -3.98 11.12 -17.72
C GLY A 275 -3.16 10.88 -16.46
N LYS A 276 -3.03 9.62 -16.02
CA LYS A 276 -2.21 9.26 -14.85
C LYS A 276 -0.73 9.61 -15.03
N ARG A 277 -0.14 9.35 -16.19
CA ARG A 277 1.26 9.78 -16.47
C ARG A 277 1.43 11.29 -16.35
N GLN A 278 0.51 12.06 -16.91
CA GLN A 278 0.57 13.52 -16.87
C GLN A 278 0.29 14.07 -15.46
N ALA A 279 -0.57 13.41 -14.67
CA ALA A 279 -0.77 13.72 -13.25
C ALA A 279 0.52 13.54 -12.44
N GLU A 280 1.28 12.46 -12.70
CA GLU A 280 2.57 12.26 -12.05
C GLU A 280 3.60 13.31 -12.53
N ALA A 281 3.72 13.51 -13.85
CA ALA A 281 4.70 14.43 -14.40
C ALA A 281 4.55 15.86 -13.86
N ILE A 282 3.32 16.39 -13.81
CA ILE A 282 3.09 17.75 -13.29
C ILE A 282 3.42 17.86 -11.80
N ALA A 283 3.04 16.87 -10.99
CA ALA A 283 3.32 16.88 -9.56
C ALA A 283 4.83 16.91 -9.27
N TYR A 284 5.62 16.09 -9.97
CA TYR A 284 7.06 16.02 -9.75
C TYR A 284 7.85 17.16 -10.38
N GLN A 285 7.40 17.74 -11.50
CA GLN A 285 8.17 18.73 -12.24
C GLN A 285 7.78 20.17 -11.93
N HIS A 286 6.50 20.46 -11.69
CA HIS A 286 6.02 21.82 -11.45
C HIS A 286 5.94 22.18 -9.96
N PHE A 287 5.79 21.21 -9.07
CA PHE A 287 5.64 21.42 -7.62
C PHE A 287 6.84 20.84 -6.84
N LYS A 288 8.05 21.19 -7.27
CA LYS A 288 9.31 20.65 -6.75
C LYS A 288 9.56 20.94 -5.27
N GLU A 289 8.95 21.99 -4.74
CA GLU A 289 9.04 22.35 -3.33
C GLU A 289 8.18 21.48 -2.42
N ILE A 290 7.24 20.72 -2.99
CA ILE A 290 6.38 19.79 -2.25
C ILE A 290 6.99 18.39 -2.34
N PRO A 291 7.26 17.71 -1.22
CA PRO A 291 7.62 16.30 -1.24
C PRO A 291 6.49 15.45 -1.81
N VAL A 292 6.67 14.93 -3.04
CA VAL A 292 5.67 14.10 -3.73
C VAL A 292 6.02 12.64 -3.56
N ALA A 293 5.00 11.82 -3.33
CA ALA A 293 5.06 10.37 -3.45
C ALA A 293 3.92 9.84 -4.32
N THR A 294 4.19 8.85 -5.14
CA THR A 294 3.19 8.22 -6.00
C THR A 294 3.01 6.75 -5.63
N VAL A 295 1.77 6.32 -5.48
CA VAL A 295 1.42 4.92 -5.26
C VAL A 295 0.76 4.38 -6.52
N ARG A 296 1.50 3.59 -7.31
CA ARG A 296 1.02 2.96 -8.55
C ARG A 296 0.40 1.62 -8.21
N ILE A 297 -0.92 1.61 -8.05
CA ILE A 297 -1.64 0.40 -7.67
C ILE A 297 -1.97 -0.46 -8.89
N PRO A 298 -1.94 -1.80 -8.73
CA PRO A 298 -2.49 -2.72 -9.72
C PRO A 298 -4.02 -2.60 -9.77
N TYR A 299 -4.64 -3.43 -10.58
CA TYR A 299 -6.10 -3.44 -10.70
C TYR A 299 -6.74 -3.76 -9.34
N VAL A 300 -7.46 -2.78 -8.77
CA VAL A 300 -8.19 -2.99 -7.52
C VAL A 300 -9.54 -3.58 -7.83
N THR A 301 -9.71 -4.85 -7.52
CA THR A 301 -11.01 -5.53 -7.57
C THR A 301 -11.73 -5.30 -6.25
N LYS A 302 -12.78 -4.50 -6.26
CA LYS A 302 -13.79 -4.60 -5.21
C LYS A 302 -14.58 -5.89 -5.44
N THR A 303 -15.01 -6.53 -4.35
CA THR A 303 -15.87 -7.73 -4.36
C THR A 303 -17.01 -7.63 -5.39
N ASP A 304 -17.58 -6.44 -5.56
CA ASP A 304 -18.69 -6.19 -6.50
C ASP A 304 -18.29 -6.33 -7.97
N ARG A 305 -17.07 -5.89 -8.36
CA ARG A 305 -16.57 -6.04 -9.74
C ARG A 305 -16.15 -7.46 -10.04
N LEU A 306 -15.41 -8.09 -9.12
CA LEU A 306 -15.02 -9.49 -9.26
C LEU A 306 -16.27 -10.38 -9.30
N TYR A 307 -17.25 -10.10 -8.41
CA TYR A 307 -18.53 -10.79 -8.39
C TYR A 307 -19.29 -10.63 -9.72
N TYR A 308 -19.31 -9.42 -10.31
CA TYR A 308 -19.93 -9.19 -11.61
C TYR A 308 -19.29 -10.06 -12.71
N TYR A 309 -17.95 -10.08 -12.81
CA TYR A 309 -17.24 -10.89 -13.79
C TYR A 309 -17.44 -12.40 -13.55
N CYS A 310 -17.29 -12.85 -12.32
CA CYS A 310 -17.54 -14.25 -11.97
C CYS A 310 -18.98 -14.66 -12.25
N LYS A 311 -19.96 -13.81 -11.93
CA LYS A 311 -21.38 -14.07 -12.21
C LYS A 311 -21.67 -14.12 -13.70
N SER A 312 -21.05 -13.24 -14.49
CA SER A 312 -21.22 -13.24 -15.96
C SER A 312 -20.61 -14.50 -16.59
N ILE A 313 -19.43 -14.94 -16.12
CA ILE A 313 -18.81 -16.20 -16.56
C ILE A 313 -19.71 -17.39 -16.22
N VAL A 314 -20.15 -17.50 -14.98
CA VAL A 314 -21.00 -18.63 -14.52
C VAL A 314 -22.33 -18.65 -15.26
N LYS A 315 -22.92 -17.50 -15.60
CA LYS A 315 -24.18 -17.38 -16.32
C LYS A 315 -24.05 -17.39 -17.83
N GLN A 316 -22.83 -17.52 -18.36
CA GLN A 316 -22.50 -17.46 -19.80
C GLN A 316 -23.07 -16.19 -20.46
N GLN A 317 -23.14 -15.08 -19.73
CA GLN A 317 -23.62 -13.81 -20.23
C GLN A 317 -22.51 -13.08 -20.98
N PRO A 318 -22.80 -12.37 -22.10
CA PRO A 318 -21.81 -11.56 -22.80
C PRO A 318 -21.19 -10.56 -21.83
N MET A 319 -19.86 -10.55 -21.77
CA MET A 319 -19.12 -9.52 -21.06
C MET A 319 -18.62 -8.49 -22.07
N ASN A 320 -18.84 -7.21 -21.77
CA ASN A 320 -18.29 -6.13 -22.58
C ASN A 320 -16.79 -6.00 -22.27
N ILE A 321 -15.98 -6.82 -22.90
CA ILE A 321 -14.52 -6.77 -22.84
C ILE A 321 -14.07 -6.00 -24.08
N THR A 322 -13.73 -4.74 -23.91
CA THR A 322 -13.36 -3.84 -25.02
C THR A 322 -12.02 -4.21 -25.68
N ASP A 323 -11.22 -5.11 -25.09
CA ASP A 323 -9.96 -5.57 -25.68
C ASP A 323 -9.53 -6.92 -25.09
N VAL A 324 -9.82 -8.00 -25.81
CA VAL A 324 -9.41 -9.37 -25.46
C VAL A 324 -7.91 -9.63 -25.62
N SER A 325 -7.17 -8.75 -26.28
CA SER A 325 -5.70 -8.86 -26.44
C SER A 325 -4.93 -8.41 -25.19
N ARG A 326 -5.63 -7.79 -24.25
CA ARG A 326 -5.07 -7.40 -22.95
C ARG A 326 -5.26 -8.54 -21.98
N GLY A 327 -4.24 -9.39 -21.85
CA GLY A 327 -4.21 -10.39 -20.81
C GLY A 327 -4.47 -9.76 -19.45
N PHE A 328 -5.45 -10.28 -18.70
CA PHE A 328 -5.67 -9.91 -17.32
C PHE A 328 -4.66 -10.67 -16.48
N SER A 329 -3.70 -9.97 -15.90
CA SER A 329 -2.87 -10.51 -14.84
C SER A 329 -3.57 -10.22 -13.51
N PHE A 330 -4.08 -11.27 -12.87
CA PHE A 330 -4.49 -11.21 -11.48
C PHE A 330 -3.26 -11.51 -10.63
N VAL A 331 -2.76 -10.55 -9.90
CA VAL A 331 -1.77 -10.73 -8.84
C VAL A 331 -2.47 -10.65 -7.49
#